data_3ec7f09d0883554d01b6fa0a71b95c71
#
_entry.id   3ec7f09d0883554d01b6fa0a71b95c71
#
_cell.length_a   1.000
_cell.length_b   1.000
_cell.length_c   1.000
_cell.angle_alpha   90.00
_cell.angle_beta   90.00
_cell.angle_gamma   90.00
#
_symmetry.space_group_name_H-M   'P 1'
#
loop_
_entity.id
_entity.type
_entity.pdbx_description
1 polymer ?
#
loop_
_entity_poly.entity_id
_entity_poly.type
_entity_poly.pdbx_seq_one_letter_code
_entity_poly.pdbx_strand_id
1 'polypeptide(L)'
;IEEHNNYAVDFINACAYIRDELPYALTSGGVSNVSFSFRGNNPVREAIHSVFLLYAIRNGLTMGIVNAGQLEIYDQIPQELREAVEDVILNRTPEGTDALLAIADKYKGDGSVKEAETEEWRGWPVNKRLEHALVKGITTHIVEDTEESRQSFARPIEVIEGPLMSGMNIVGD
;
A
#
# COMPACT_ATOMS: atom_id res chain seq x y z
N ILE A 1 -6.05 -16.72 6.28
CA ILE A 1 -5.95 -18.18 6.05
C ILE A 1 -4.73 -18.63 6.83
N GLU A 2 -4.87 -19.55 7.77
CA GLU A 2 -3.80 -20.03 8.69
C GLU A 2 -2.49 -20.40 7.95
N GLU A 3 -2.61 -20.97 6.77
CA GLU A 3 -1.47 -21.35 5.90
C GLU A 3 -0.51 -20.19 5.60
N HIS A 4 -0.99 -18.95 5.63
CA HIS A 4 -0.21 -17.76 5.25
C HIS A 4 0.29 -16.94 6.45
N ASN A 5 -0.13 -17.27 7.67
CA ASN A 5 0.18 -16.46 8.85
C ASN A 5 1.69 -16.35 9.13
N ASN A 6 2.48 -17.33 8.68
CA ASN A 6 3.91 -17.36 8.95
C ASN A 6 4.79 -16.73 7.86
N TYR A 7 4.21 -16.26 6.76
CA TYR A 7 5.01 -15.80 5.60
C TYR A 7 5.96 -14.64 5.91
N ALA A 8 5.56 -13.71 6.77
CA ALA A 8 6.45 -12.62 7.17
C ALA A 8 7.63 -13.13 8.00
N VAL A 9 7.40 -14.07 8.91
CA VAL A 9 8.43 -14.74 9.72
C VAL A 9 9.37 -15.56 8.81
N ASP A 10 8.80 -16.30 7.86
CA ASP A 10 9.58 -17.12 6.92
C ASP A 10 10.49 -16.24 6.05
N PHE A 11 9.99 -15.07 5.60
CA PHE A 11 10.79 -14.10 4.87
C PHE A 11 11.94 -13.56 5.73
N ILE A 12 11.67 -13.20 6.98
CA ILE A 12 12.68 -12.70 7.92
C ILE A 12 13.76 -13.77 8.17
N ASN A 13 13.34 -15.01 8.39
CA ASN A 13 14.24 -16.14 8.57
C ASN A 13 15.05 -16.46 7.32
N ALA A 14 14.44 -16.36 6.14
CA ALA A 14 15.15 -16.52 4.88
C ALA A 14 16.25 -15.46 4.69
N CYS A 15 16.00 -14.21 5.09
CA CYS A 15 17.03 -13.16 5.08
C CYS A 15 18.22 -13.52 5.95
N ALA A 16 17.96 -14.04 7.17
CA ALA A 16 19.02 -14.49 8.08
C ALA A 16 19.81 -15.68 7.48
N TYR A 17 19.11 -16.67 6.94
CA TYR A 17 19.73 -17.82 6.31
C TYR A 17 20.63 -17.41 5.12
N ILE A 18 20.14 -16.54 4.24
CA ILE A 18 20.93 -16.06 3.08
C ILE A 18 22.18 -15.31 3.55
N ARG A 19 22.05 -14.44 4.56
CA ARG A 19 23.19 -13.72 5.13
C ARG A 19 24.26 -14.67 5.68
N ASP A 20 23.85 -15.72 6.39
CA ASP A 20 24.76 -16.56 7.16
C ASP A 20 25.34 -17.70 6.31
N GLU A 21 24.57 -18.25 5.36
CA GLU A 21 24.95 -19.46 4.61
C GLU A 21 25.37 -19.19 3.16
N LEU A 22 25.03 -18.04 2.59
CA LEU A 22 25.29 -17.71 1.20
C LEU A 22 26.19 -16.46 1.06
N PRO A 23 27.53 -16.62 1.17
CA PRO A 23 28.46 -15.50 1.10
C PRO A 23 28.27 -14.67 -0.17
N TYR A 24 28.26 -13.35 -0.01
CA TYR A 24 28.09 -12.37 -1.08
C TYR A 24 26.67 -12.27 -1.68
N ALA A 25 25.72 -13.08 -1.28
CA ALA A 25 24.34 -12.90 -1.68
C ALA A 25 23.69 -11.74 -0.90
N LEU A 26 22.93 -10.91 -1.63
CA LEU A 26 22.18 -9.81 -1.07
C LEU A 26 20.68 -10.09 -1.24
N THR A 27 19.86 -9.52 -0.36
CA THR A 27 18.41 -9.71 -0.37
C THR A 27 17.70 -8.40 -0.72
N SER A 28 16.62 -8.50 -1.51
CA SER A 28 15.74 -7.39 -1.82
C SER A 28 14.30 -7.81 -1.63
N GLY A 29 13.49 -6.98 -0.98
CA GLY A 29 12.12 -7.29 -0.66
C GLY A 29 11.13 -6.15 -0.95
N GLY A 30 9.96 -6.51 -1.48
CA GLY A 30 8.85 -5.59 -1.70
C GLY A 30 8.06 -5.40 -0.41
N VAL A 31 8.32 -4.33 0.34
CA VAL A 31 7.77 -4.09 1.68
C VAL A 31 6.27 -3.81 1.67
N SER A 32 5.76 -3.06 0.69
CA SER A 32 4.35 -2.69 0.63
C SER A 32 3.37 -3.87 0.55
N ASN A 33 3.86 -5.04 0.12
CA ASN A 33 3.05 -6.25 0.00
C ASN A 33 2.48 -6.73 1.35
N VAL A 34 3.20 -6.51 2.46
CA VAL A 34 2.77 -6.95 3.80
C VAL A 34 1.56 -6.20 4.35
N SER A 35 1.17 -5.10 3.71
CA SER A 35 0.10 -4.20 4.19
C SER A 35 -1.09 -4.07 3.25
N PHE A 36 -1.21 -4.92 2.23
CA PHE A 36 -2.27 -4.81 1.23
C PHE A 36 -3.69 -4.87 1.81
N SER A 37 -3.89 -5.63 2.86
CA SER A 37 -5.19 -5.75 3.54
C SER A 37 -5.65 -4.44 4.21
N PHE A 38 -4.73 -3.49 4.42
CA PHE A 38 -5.00 -2.21 5.07
C PHE A 38 -4.96 -1.03 4.09
N ARG A 39 -5.20 -1.25 2.80
CA ARG A 39 -5.32 -0.17 1.81
C ARG A 39 -6.39 0.83 2.25
N GLY A 40 -6.04 2.12 2.20
CA GLY A 40 -6.91 3.20 2.66
C GLY A 40 -6.74 3.56 4.15
N ASN A 41 -5.88 2.84 4.90
CA ASN A 41 -5.50 3.17 6.27
C ASN A 41 -3.99 3.38 6.35
N ASN A 42 -3.53 4.56 5.95
CA ASN A 42 -2.10 4.86 5.86
C ASN A 42 -1.37 4.73 7.20
N PRO A 43 -1.86 5.22 8.35
CA PRO A 43 -1.14 5.07 9.61
C PRO A 43 -0.87 3.61 9.99
N VAL A 44 -1.84 2.71 9.78
CA VAL A 44 -1.65 1.28 10.03
C VAL A 44 -0.64 0.69 9.05
N ARG A 45 -0.72 1.07 7.77
CA ARG A 45 0.25 0.60 6.75
C ARG A 45 1.68 1.04 7.05
N GLU A 46 1.86 2.30 7.44
CA GLU A 46 3.16 2.86 7.80
C GLU A 46 3.75 2.14 9.02
N ALA A 47 2.93 1.85 10.03
CA ALA A 47 3.34 1.04 11.17
C ALA A 47 3.77 -0.39 10.75
N ILE A 48 2.98 -1.06 9.90
CA ILE A 48 3.30 -2.40 9.38
C ILE A 48 4.63 -2.39 8.61
N HIS A 49 4.84 -1.41 7.73
CA HIS A 49 6.09 -1.30 6.97
C HIS A 49 7.29 -1.12 7.89
N SER A 50 7.18 -0.24 8.88
CA SER A 50 8.27 0.09 9.79
C SER A 50 8.63 -1.08 10.71
N VAL A 51 7.63 -1.77 11.26
CA VAL A 51 7.85 -2.98 12.07
C VAL A 51 8.48 -4.07 11.24
N PHE A 52 7.92 -4.38 10.05
CA PHE A 52 8.47 -5.41 9.17
C PHE A 52 9.92 -5.12 8.79
N LEU A 53 10.22 -3.88 8.37
CA LEU A 53 11.57 -3.47 8.01
C LEU A 53 12.55 -3.60 9.16
N LEU A 54 12.16 -3.19 10.37
CA LEU A 54 13.01 -3.31 11.56
C LEU A 54 13.48 -4.75 11.75
N TYR A 55 12.55 -5.69 11.74
CA TYR A 55 12.88 -7.11 11.96
C TYR A 55 13.61 -7.74 10.77
N ALA A 56 13.22 -7.40 9.55
CA ALA A 56 13.87 -7.92 8.34
C ALA A 56 15.33 -7.41 8.20
N ILE A 57 15.58 -6.13 8.46
CA ILE A 57 16.94 -5.54 8.40
C ILE A 57 17.83 -6.14 9.49
N ARG A 58 17.32 -6.28 10.71
CA ARG A 58 18.07 -6.94 11.81
C ARG A 58 18.46 -8.37 11.45
N ASN A 59 17.67 -9.02 10.62
CA ASN A 59 17.90 -10.40 10.16
C ASN A 59 18.60 -10.49 8.81
N GLY A 60 19.09 -9.39 8.23
CA GLY A 60 19.95 -9.45 7.04
C GLY A 60 19.32 -8.97 5.74
N LEU A 61 18.11 -8.40 5.76
CA LEU A 61 17.58 -7.71 4.59
C LEU A 61 18.48 -6.53 4.23
N THR A 62 18.96 -6.49 2.98
CA THR A 62 19.90 -5.47 2.53
C THR A 62 19.24 -4.36 1.73
N MET A 63 18.11 -4.61 1.10
CA MET A 63 17.37 -3.65 0.28
C MET A 63 15.86 -3.84 0.44
N GLY A 64 15.15 -2.76 0.76
CA GLY A 64 13.69 -2.72 0.79
C GLY A 64 13.14 -1.84 -0.34
N ILE A 65 12.20 -2.36 -1.13
CA ILE A 65 11.45 -1.57 -2.09
C ILE A 65 10.20 -1.06 -1.38
N VAL A 66 10.19 0.22 -1.03
CA VAL A 66 9.12 0.86 -0.25
C VAL A 66 9.04 2.34 -0.60
N ASN A 67 7.84 2.92 -0.49
CA ASN A 67 7.70 4.37 -0.52
C ASN A 67 8.24 4.96 0.79
N ALA A 68 9.35 5.69 0.72
CA ALA A 68 10.01 6.28 1.90
C ALA A 68 9.09 7.26 2.67
N GLY A 69 8.14 7.90 1.99
CA GLY A 69 7.12 8.75 2.60
C GLY A 69 6.00 7.99 3.33
N GLN A 70 6.00 6.66 3.28
CA GLN A 70 5.03 5.78 3.94
C GLN A 70 5.70 4.91 5.02
N LEU A 71 6.62 5.49 5.76
CA LEU A 71 7.29 4.88 6.90
C LEU A 71 7.11 5.77 8.13
N GLU A 72 6.83 5.14 9.27
CA GLU A 72 6.81 5.80 10.57
C GLU A 72 8.11 5.47 11.32
N ILE A 73 8.52 6.34 12.23
CA ILE A 73 9.62 6.02 13.14
C ILE A 73 9.11 4.99 14.15
N TYR A 74 9.75 3.82 14.23
CA TYR A 74 9.30 2.70 15.06
C TYR A 74 8.95 3.10 16.51
N ASP A 75 9.79 3.92 17.15
CA ASP A 75 9.58 4.36 18.52
C ASP A 75 8.46 5.40 18.67
N GLN A 76 7.99 5.99 17.58
CA GLN A 76 6.88 6.94 17.54
C GLN A 76 5.53 6.28 17.23
N ILE A 77 5.55 5.02 16.81
CA ILE A 77 4.32 4.25 16.62
C ILE A 77 3.64 4.09 17.99
N PRO A 78 2.32 4.45 18.11
CA PRO A 78 1.58 4.22 19.34
C PRO A 78 1.73 2.79 19.83
N GLN A 79 2.00 2.61 21.13
CA GLN A 79 2.33 1.29 21.70
C GLN A 79 1.28 0.23 21.36
N GLU A 80 -0.02 0.55 21.52
CA GLU A 80 -1.12 -0.37 21.20
C GLU A 80 -1.05 -0.84 19.74
N LEU A 81 -0.82 0.07 18.80
CA LEU A 81 -0.71 -0.26 17.38
C LEU A 81 0.56 -1.07 17.09
N ARG A 82 1.68 -0.67 17.67
CA ARG A 82 2.96 -1.33 17.48
C ARG A 82 2.92 -2.78 17.93
N GLU A 83 2.41 -3.04 19.15
CA GLU A 83 2.28 -4.39 19.69
C GLU A 83 1.36 -5.26 18.84
N ALA A 84 0.19 -4.74 18.43
CA ALA A 84 -0.72 -5.48 17.55
C ALA A 84 -0.11 -5.77 16.18
N VAL A 85 0.65 -4.85 15.60
CA VAL A 85 1.38 -5.07 14.34
C VAL A 85 2.49 -6.10 14.51
N GLU A 86 3.24 -6.06 15.62
CA GLU A 86 4.26 -7.07 15.92
C GLU A 86 3.66 -8.47 16.06
N ASP A 87 2.52 -8.58 16.72
CA ASP A 87 1.83 -9.86 16.91
C ASP A 87 1.43 -10.49 15.56
N VAL A 88 1.01 -9.67 14.60
CA VAL A 88 0.70 -10.14 13.23
C VAL A 88 1.98 -10.49 12.45
N ILE A 89 2.95 -9.58 12.40
CA ILE A 89 4.16 -9.76 11.58
C ILE A 89 5.01 -10.91 12.08
N LEU A 90 5.10 -11.09 13.39
CA LEU A 90 5.88 -12.15 14.02
C LEU A 90 5.06 -13.40 14.32
N ASN A 91 3.78 -13.41 13.93
CA ASN A 91 2.85 -14.54 14.16
C ASN A 91 2.88 -15.02 15.63
N ARG A 92 2.82 -14.06 16.57
CA ARG A 92 2.95 -14.35 18.00
C ARG A 92 1.70 -14.99 18.59
N THR A 93 0.52 -14.61 18.07
CA THR A 93 -0.77 -15.10 18.55
C THR A 93 -1.69 -15.45 17.39
N PRO A 94 -2.50 -16.51 17.50
CA PRO A 94 -3.48 -16.86 16.45
C PRO A 94 -4.49 -15.74 16.16
N GLU A 95 -4.84 -14.95 17.20
CA GLU A 95 -5.82 -13.87 17.15
C GLU A 95 -5.23 -12.53 16.72
N GLY A 96 -3.94 -12.45 16.42
CA GLY A 96 -3.23 -11.19 16.11
C GLY A 96 -3.88 -10.40 14.98
N THR A 97 -4.33 -11.08 13.92
CA THR A 97 -5.00 -10.42 12.80
C THR A 97 -6.32 -9.78 13.22
N ASP A 98 -7.15 -10.49 14.00
CA ASP A 98 -8.43 -9.97 14.47
C ASP A 98 -8.23 -8.81 15.46
N ALA A 99 -7.22 -8.90 16.33
CA ALA A 99 -6.85 -7.84 17.24
C ALA A 99 -6.41 -6.57 16.50
N LEU A 100 -5.57 -6.69 15.48
CA LEU A 100 -5.15 -5.55 14.66
C LEU A 100 -6.34 -4.94 13.90
N LEU A 101 -7.22 -5.76 13.31
CA LEU A 101 -8.43 -5.28 12.64
C LEU A 101 -9.34 -4.50 13.59
N ALA A 102 -9.51 -4.97 14.83
CA ALA A 102 -10.37 -4.32 15.83
C ALA A 102 -9.91 -2.89 16.19
N ILE A 103 -8.59 -2.64 16.17
CA ILE A 103 -8.04 -1.31 16.50
C ILE A 103 -7.76 -0.46 15.27
N ALA A 104 -7.68 -1.06 14.07
CA ALA A 104 -7.29 -0.36 12.84
C ALA A 104 -8.18 0.86 12.54
N ASP A 105 -9.47 0.79 12.84
CA ASP A 105 -10.39 1.91 12.62
C ASP A 105 -10.11 3.12 13.52
N LYS A 106 -9.50 2.91 14.71
CA LYS A 106 -9.08 4.02 15.60
C LYS A 106 -7.94 4.83 14.98
N TYR A 107 -7.11 4.17 14.17
CA TYR A 107 -5.95 4.75 13.49
C TYR A 107 -6.21 5.06 12.01
N LYS A 108 -7.39 4.74 11.54
CA LYS A 108 -7.85 5.42 10.33
C LYS A 108 -7.75 6.88 10.67
N GLY A 109 -6.63 7.50 10.32
CA GLY A 109 -6.47 8.94 10.42
C GLY A 109 -7.76 9.50 9.90
N ASP A 110 -8.32 10.48 10.63
CA ASP A 110 -9.38 11.33 10.14
C ASP A 110 -8.95 11.61 8.71
N GLY A 111 -9.40 10.66 7.85
CA GLY A 111 -8.80 10.50 6.53
C GLY A 111 -8.93 11.87 6.03
N SER A 112 -7.77 12.58 6.00
CA SER A 112 -7.74 14.03 5.82
C SER A 112 -8.99 14.29 5.05
N VAL A 113 -9.98 14.87 5.66
CA VAL A 113 -11.28 15.09 5.04
C VAL A 113 -10.82 15.39 3.65
N LYS A 114 -11.00 14.43 2.71
CA LYS A 114 -10.95 14.84 1.33
C LYS A 114 -11.91 15.97 1.45
N GLU A 115 -11.37 17.19 1.59
CA GLU A 115 -12.17 18.38 1.50
C GLU A 115 -13.12 17.99 0.44
N ALA A 116 -14.42 17.97 0.71
CA ALA A 116 -15.38 17.57 -0.29
C ALA A 116 -14.90 18.37 -1.48
N GLU A 117 -14.01 17.72 -2.27
CA GLU A 117 -13.45 18.35 -3.47
C GLU A 117 -14.74 18.62 -4.17
N THR A 118 -15.13 19.89 -4.14
CA THR A 118 -16.34 20.35 -4.77
C THR A 118 -16.28 19.67 -6.09
N GLU A 119 -17.26 18.82 -6.45
CA GLU A 119 -17.20 17.95 -7.64
C GLU A 119 -17.09 18.80 -8.92
N GLU A 120 -16.46 19.95 -8.84
CA GLU A 120 -16.17 20.86 -9.94
C GLU A 120 -15.48 20.16 -11.10
N TRP A 121 -14.62 19.18 -10.79
CA TRP A 121 -13.96 18.36 -11.80
C TRP A 121 -14.95 17.51 -12.61
N ARG A 122 -16.16 17.27 -12.11
CA ARG A 122 -17.20 16.57 -12.87
C ARG A 122 -17.67 17.39 -14.07
N GLY A 123 -17.50 18.70 -14.04
CA GLY A 123 -17.76 19.59 -15.18
C GLY A 123 -16.67 19.59 -16.25
N TRP A 124 -15.56 18.89 -16.04
CA TRP A 124 -14.45 18.84 -16.98
C TRP A 124 -14.74 17.90 -18.15
N PRO A 125 -14.04 18.05 -19.31
CA PRO A 125 -14.07 17.06 -20.37
C PRO A 125 -13.72 15.66 -19.87
N VAL A 126 -14.39 14.63 -20.39
CA VAL A 126 -14.31 13.25 -19.88
C VAL A 126 -12.89 12.73 -19.77
N ASN A 127 -12.02 13.04 -20.74
CA ASN A 127 -10.63 12.60 -20.70
C ASN A 127 -9.84 13.21 -19.53
N LYS A 128 -10.17 14.47 -19.15
CA LYS A 128 -9.59 15.11 -17.97
C LYS A 128 -10.18 14.56 -16.67
N ARG A 129 -11.44 14.14 -16.68
CA ARG A 129 -12.05 13.46 -15.53
C ARG A 129 -11.38 12.11 -15.28
N LEU A 130 -11.11 11.32 -16.33
CA LEU A 130 -10.40 10.05 -16.22
C LEU A 130 -8.97 10.21 -15.72
N GLU A 131 -8.23 11.18 -16.28
CA GLU A 131 -6.88 11.53 -15.83
C GLU A 131 -6.87 11.88 -14.35
N HIS A 132 -7.76 12.78 -13.92
CA HIS A 132 -7.89 13.21 -12.52
C HIS A 132 -8.30 12.05 -11.60
N ALA A 133 -9.30 11.27 -11.99
CA ALA A 133 -9.77 10.13 -11.22
C ALA A 133 -8.65 9.08 -11.01
N LEU A 134 -7.83 8.84 -12.04
CA LEU A 134 -6.69 7.95 -11.94
C LEU A 134 -5.63 8.49 -10.96
N VAL A 135 -5.23 9.75 -11.12
CA VAL A 135 -4.23 10.39 -10.25
C VAL A 135 -4.66 10.42 -8.79
N LYS A 136 -5.96 10.65 -8.55
CA LYS A 136 -6.53 10.73 -7.18
C LYS A 136 -7.03 9.41 -6.63
N GLY A 137 -7.03 8.33 -7.42
CA GLY A 137 -7.55 7.03 -7.02
C GLY A 137 -9.08 7.01 -6.83
N ILE A 138 -9.82 7.87 -7.54
CA ILE A 138 -11.28 7.95 -7.46
C ILE A 138 -11.89 6.89 -8.38
N THR A 139 -12.71 5.99 -7.84
CA THR A 139 -13.32 4.90 -8.62
C THR A 139 -14.83 5.05 -8.83
N THR A 140 -15.46 6.01 -8.16
CA THR A 140 -16.93 6.17 -8.10
C THR A 140 -17.59 6.27 -9.48
N HIS A 141 -16.93 6.93 -10.45
CA HIS A 141 -17.47 7.21 -11.79
C HIS A 141 -16.69 6.50 -12.91
N ILE A 142 -15.85 5.51 -12.57
CA ILE A 142 -14.91 4.94 -13.54
C ILE A 142 -15.61 4.28 -14.72
N VAL A 143 -16.72 3.59 -14.49
CA VAL A 143 -17.46 2.88 -15.56
C VAL A 143 -18.11 3.86 -16.54
N GLU A 144 -18.77 4.87 -15.99
CA GLU A 144 -19.47 5.90 -16.77
C GLU A 144 -18.50 6.73 -17.60
N ASP A 145 -17.46 7.27 -16.97
CA ASP A 145 -16.47 8.11 -17.62
C ASP A 145 -15.63 7.33 -18.64
N THR A 146 -15.31 6.06 -18.38
CA THR A 146 -14.61 5.22 -19.33
C THR A 146 -15.46 4.94 -20.57
N GLU A 147 -16.76 4.66 -20.39
CA GLU A 147 -17.65 4.41 -21.52
C GLU A 147 -17.89 5.70 -22.32
N GLU A 148 -18.08 6.85 -21.68
CA GLU A 148 -18.19 8.15 -22.36
C GLU A 148 -16.94 8.47 -23.18
N SER A 149 -15.76 8.24 -22.58
CA SER A 149 -14.47 8.42 -23.27
C SER A 149 -14.33 7.46 -24.45
N ARG A 150 -14.69 6.16 -24.28
CA ARG A 150 -14.65 5.16 -25.32
C ARG A 150 -15.45 5.56 -26.55
N GLN A 151 -16.62 6.15 -26.36
CA GLN A 151 -17.48 6.59 -27.46
C GLN A 151 -16.86 7.76 -28.26
N SER A 152 -15.92 8.50 -27.68
CA SER A 152 -15.24 9.61 -28.37
C SER A 152 -14.04 9.16 -29.24
N PHE A 153 -13.63 7.90 -29.15
CA PHE A 153 -12.51 7.33 -29.89
C PHE A 153 -12.95 6.28 -30.91
N ALA A 154 -12.13 6.10 -31.97
CA ALA A 154 -12.40 5.11 -32.99
C ALA A 154 -12.15 3.69 -32.49
N ARG A 155 -11.17 3.49 -31.60
CA ARG A 155 -10.81 2.19 -31.03
C ARG A 155 -10.81 2.27 -29.50
N PRO A 156 -11.33 1.26 -28.78
CA PRO A 156 -11.34 1.25 -27.31
C PRO A 156 -9.97 1.42 -26.66
N ILE A 157 -8.90 0.93 -27.29
CA ILE A 157 -7.53 1.02 -26.77
C ILE A 157 -7.06 2.47 -26.62
N GLU A 158 -7.61 3.40 -27.37
CA GLU A 158 -7.24 4.81 -27.33
C GLU A 158 -7.62 5.50 -26.02
N VAL A 159 -8.55 4.93 -25.24
CA VAL A 159 -8.82 5.38 -23.85
C VAL A 159 -7.62 5.08 -22.96
N ILE A 160 -6.98 3.94 -23.16
CA ILE A 160 -5.78 3.55 -22.40
C ILE A 160 -4.57 4.38 -22.86
N GLU A 161 -4.33 4.40 -24.18
CA GLU A 161 -3.19 5.10 -24.79
C GLU A 161 -3.24 6.61 -24.61
N GLY A 162 -4.43 7.19 -24.41
CA GLY A 162 -4.67 8.62 -24.22
C GLY A 162 -4.81 8.98 -22.73
N PRO A 163 -6.04 9.19 -22.24
CA PRO A 163 -6.29 9.79 -20.93
C PRO A 163 -5.73 8.97 -19.76
N LEU A 164 -5.77 7.63 -19.83
CA LEU A 164 -5.24 6.82 -18.74
C LEU A 164 -3.71 6.84 -18.69
N MET A 165 -3.02 6.79 -19.83
CA MET A 165 -1.57 6.93 -19.86
C MET A 165 -1.12 8.33 -19.47
N SER A 166 -1.88 9.37 -19.80
CA SER A 166 -1.60 10.72 -19.34
C SER A 166 -1.66 10.82 -17.81
N GLY A 167 -2.67 10.23 -17.19
CA GLY A 167 -2.77 10.15 -15.73
C GLY A 167 -1.66 9.32 -15.10
N MET A 168 -1.28 8.19 -15.71
CA MET A 168 -0.18 7.35 -15.22
C MET A 168 1.18 8.06 -15.27
N ASN A 169 1.42 8.88 -16.28
CA ASN A 169 2.65 9.68 -16.34
C ASN A 169 2.75 10.66 -15.18
N ILE A 170 1.61 11.29 -14.80
CA ILE A 170 1.58 12.20 -13.63
C ILE A 170 1.83 11.44 -12.32
N VAL A 171 1.35 10.20 -12.21
CA VAL A 171 1.58 9.36 -11.02
C VAL A 171 3.03 8.87 -10.93
N GLY A 172 3.70 8.73 -12.08
CA GLY A 172 5.07 8.21 -12.16
C GLY A 172 6.17 9.25 -11.97
N ASP A 173 5.84 10.54 -12.10
CA ASP A 173 6.76 11.66 -11.88
C ASP A 173 6.84 12.05 -10.41
#